data_6b6c5cecd444d6f19c36ad62e0893169
#
_entry.id   6b6c5cecd444d6f19c36ad62e0893169
#
_cell.length_a   1.000
_cell.length_b   1.000
_cell.length_c   1.000
_cell.angle_alpha   90.00
_cell.angle_beta   90.00
_cell.angle_gamma   90.00
#
_symmetry.space_group_name_H-M   'P 1'
#
loop_
_entity.id
_entity.type
_entity.pdbx_description
1 polymer ?
#
loop_
_entity_poly.entity_id
_entity_poly.type
_entity_poly.pdbx_seq_one_letter_code
_entity_poly.pdbx_strand_id
1 'polypeptide(L)'
;MILDKFTPPFIKLISKYFCKEKHHFAFITSEKYKFGLSKEDDVTFYHTESDFNILKKAMVRSNKIVLHGLWRDKIDDILIEEPNLLKKSYWIMWGGDFYFPETKSENRKIIIRNVAYLVSGNRGDIQYVREHYSASGRHINSVCYLSNVFYDRDIPPESPHALTIQVGNSADPTNNHVDVFQQLHPIIAGNTKILCPLSYCDENNAQTVVSQGKQFFGNRFIPILQYLSLKSYLEILRNVDFAIFHSCRQQGFSNMINLLGMGKKVFINDKSNLCKYFTSLGVTFFSSYNIELSPIDKDAALKNQKIILDNFTEDSLVYSLRKWVE
;
A
#
# COMPACT_ATOMS: atom_id res chain seq x y z
N MET A 1 -2.70 13.07 9.17
CA MET A 1 -3.02 11.68 8.68
C MET A 1 -4.50 11.55 8.36
N ILE A 2 -4.88 10.65 7.46
CA ILE A 2 -6.26 10.15 7.38
C ILE A 2 -6.40 8.96 8.34
N LEU A 3 -7.61 8.70 8.82
CA LEU A 3 -7.89 7.51 9.63
C LEU A 3 -8.23 6.34 8.70
N ASP A 4 -7.31 5.39 8.62
CA ASP A 4 -7.45 4.17 7.85
C ASP A 4 -6.77 2.98 8.56
N LYS A 5 -6.71 1.82 7.92
CA LYS A 5 -6.15 0.58 8.48
C LYS A 5 -4.63 0.60 8.71
N PHE A 6 -3.89 1.54 8.13
CA PHE A 6 -2.42 1.60 8.20
C PHE A 6 -1.92 2.54 9.30
N THR A 7 -2.68 3.60 9.59
CA THR A 7 -2.23 4.66 10.50
C THR A 7 -2.27 4.27 11.98
N PRO A 8 -3.27 3.55 12.54
CA PRO A 8 -3.23 3.11 13.94
C PRO A 8 -2.07 2.16 14.26
N PRO A 9 -1.76 1.12 13.43
CA PRO A 9 -0.57 0.31 13.63
C PRO A 9 0.74 1.11 13.56
N PHE A 10 0.82 2.12 12.70
CA PHE A 10 1.97 3.02 12.61
C PHE A 10 2.17 3.81 13.90
N ILE A 11 1.10 4.38 14.48
CA ILE A 11 1.16 5.10 15.76
C ILE A 11 1.69 4.19 16.87
N LYS A 12 1.18 2.95 16.97
CA LYS A 12 1.65 1.96 17.95
C LYS A 12 3.12 1.61 17.74
N LEU A 13 3.57 1.49 16.49
CA LEU A 13 4.98 1.27 16.17
C LEU A 13 5.85 2.46 16.66
N ILE A 14 5.46 3.69 16.33
CA ILE A 14 6.20 4.88 16.76
C ILE A 14 6.22 4.97 18.30
N SER A 15 5.09 4.75 18.97
CA SER A 15 5.01 4.77 20.45
C SER A 15 5.84 3.67 21.12
N LYS A 16 6.09 2.54 20.43
CA LYS A 16 6.91 1.42 20.94
C LYS A 16 8.41 1.68 20.82
N TYR A 17 8.86 2.30 19.73
CA TYR A 17 10.27 2.35 19.37
C TYR A 17 10.90 3.75 19.42
N PHE A 18 10.08 4.80 19.56
CA PHE A 18 10.51 6.20 19.54
C PHE A 18 9.98 6.94 20.78
N CYS A 19 10.60 8.08 21.09
CA CYS A 19 10.18 8.91 22.22
C CYS A 19 8.80 9.52 21.97
N LYS A 20 7.79 9.06 22.71
CA LYS A 20 6.38 9.40 22.50
C LYS A 20 6.14 10.92 22.61
N GLU A 21 6.80 11.57 23.56
CA GLU A 21 6.65 13.00 23.87
C GLU A 21 7.12 13.92 22.73
N LYS A 22 7.89 13.38 21.79
CA LYS A 22 8.37 14.12 20.60
C LYS A 22 7.40 14.04 19.43
N HIS A 23 6.34 13.26 19.52
CA HIS A 23 5.42 13.01 18.40
C HIS A 23 4.02 13.50 18.73
N HIS A 24 3.41 14.23 17.81
CA HIS A 24 2.01 14.64 17.86
C HIS A 24 1.28 14.04 16.66
N PHE A 25 0.28 13.19 16.91
CA PHE A 25 -0.49 12.51 15.88
C PHE A 25 -1.80 13.25 15.60
N ALA A 26 -1.90 13.83 14.41
CA ALA A 26 -3.03 14.62 13.95
C ALA A 26 -3.85 13.87 12.90
N PHE A 27 -5.10 13.52 13.22
CA PHE A 27 -6.07 12.96 12.27
C PHE A 27 -7.00 14.03 11.71
N ILE A 28 -7.13 14.06 10.38
CA ILE A 28 -7.99 15.01 9.67
C ILE A 28 -9.31 14.32 9.36
N THR A 29 -10.17 14.20 10.35
CA THR A 29 -11.46 13.51 10.26
C THR A 29 -12.35 13.80 11.45
N SER A 30 -13.68 13.72 11.26
CA SER A 30 -14.69 13.70 12.34
C SER A 30 -14.89 12.29 12.93
N GLU A 31 -14.49 11.24 12.21
CA GLU A 31 -14.59 9.86 12.68
C GLU A 31 -13.52 9.56 13.72
N LYS A 32 -13.87 8.78 14.73
CA LYS A 32 -12.98 8.44 15.84
C LYS A 32 -12.97 6.93 16.08
N TYR A 33 -11.82 6.43 16.56
CA TYR A 33 -11.69 5.08 17.11
C TYR A 33 -12.10 3.95 16.18
N LYS A 34 -11.68 4.02 14.90
CA LYS A 34 -11.80 2.94 13.91
C LYS A 34 -10.46 2.27 13.65
N PHE A 35 -10.49 1.12 12.99
CA PHE A 35 -9.30 0.36 12.54
C PHE A 35 -8.30 0.00 13.66
N GLY A 36 -8.79 -0.19 14.89
CA GLY A 36 -7.97 -0.54 16.05
C GLY A 36 -7.32 0.66 16.75
N LEU A 37 -7.71 1.90 16.39
CA LEU A 37 -7.40 3.08 17.17
C LEU A 37 -8.27 3.10 18.43
N SER A 38 -7.69 3.36 19.58
CA SER A 38 -8.36 3.40 20.88
C SER A 38 -8.25 4.78 21.55
N LYS A 39 -8.97 4.98 22.65
CA LYS A 39 -8.88 6.20 23.47
C LYS A 39 -7.52 6.35 24.17
N GLU A 40 -6.78 5.24 24.30
CA GLU A 40 -5.46 5.21 24.94
C GLU A 40 -4.34 5.67 23.99
N ASP A 41 -4.62 5.65 22.67
CA ASP A 41 -3.70 6.20 21.68
C ASP A 41 -3.73 7.74 21.78
N ASP A 42 -2.56 8.35 22.01
CA ASP A 42 -2.40 9.80 22.15
C ASP A 42 -2.50 10.50 20.78
N VAL A 43 -3.74 10.79 20.37
CA VAL A 43 -4.04 11.37 19.05
C VAL A 43 -5.01 12.55 19.17
N THR A 44 -4.91 13.51 18.27
CA THR A 44 -5.83 14.64 18.15
C THR A 44 -6.59 14.59 16.84
N PHE A 45 -7.90 14.83 16.88
CA PHE A 45 -8.78 14.89 15.70
C PHE A 45 -9.08 16.34 15.34
N TYR A 46 -8.93 16.65 14.06
CA TYR A 46 -9.15 17.98 13.49
C TYR A 46 -10.19 17.90 12.39
N HIS A 47 -11.29 18.65 12.50
CA HIS A 47 -12.36 18.62 11.50
C HIS A 47 -13.16 19.92 11.36
N THR A 48 -13.00 20.87 12.30
CA THR A 48 -13.62 22.20 12.24
C THR A 48 -12.62 23.27 11.83
N GLU A 49 -13.08 24.43 11.38
CA GLU A 49 -12.20 25.56 11.04
C GLU A 49 -11.34 26.02 12.22
N SER A 50 -11.91 26.01 13.43
CA SER A 50 -11.15 26.33 14.66
C SER A 50 -10.05 25.30 14.91
N ASP A 51 -10.31 24.01 14.64
CA ASP A 51 -9.31 22.95 14.78
C ASP A 51 -8.15 23.15 13.79
N PHE A 52 -8.44 23.53 12.55
CA PHE A 52 -7.40 23.78 11.55
C PHE A 52 -6.50 24.95 11.90
N ASN A 53 -7.06 25.99 12.55
CA ASN A 53 -6.24 27.09 13.09
C ASN A 53 -5.28 26.62 14.20
N ILE A 54 -5.74 25.68 15.05
CA ILE A 54 -4.89 25.07 16.10
C ILE A 54 -3.82 24.20 15.44
N LEU A 55 -4.19 23.36 14.46
CA LEU A 55 -3.27 22.51 13.72
C LEU A 55 -2.19 23.34 13.00
N LYS A 56 -2.58 24.41 12.31
CA LYS A 56 -1.64 25.32 11.64
C LYS A 56 -0.59 25.86 12.61
N LYS A 57 -1.01 26.31 13.82
CA LYS A 57 -0.09 26.77 14.86
C LYS A 57 0.85 25.66 15.34
N ALA A 58 0.34 24.43 15.49
CA ALA A 58 1.16 23.27 15.86
C ALA A 58 2.17 22.94 14.75
N MET A 59 1.76 22.94 13.50
CA MET A 59 2.64 22.75 12.35
C MET A 59 3.75 23.81 12.28
N VAL A 60 3.43 25.08 12.54
CA VAL A 60 4.44 26.17 12.59
C VAL A 60 5.49 25.92 13.66
N ARG A 61 5.07 25.50 14.86
CA ARG A 61 5.95 25.26 16.02
C ARG A 61 6.77 23.97 15.91
N SER A 62 6.32 22.98 15.12
CA SER A 62 7.03 21.72 14.98
C SER A 62 8.34 21.87 14.22
N ASN A 63 9.34 21.07 14.57
CA ASN A 63 10.62 21.01 13.82
C ASN A 63 10.46 20.21 12.53
N LYS A 64 9.54 19.25 12.49
CA LYS A 64 9.32 18.32 11.38
C LYS A 64 7.82 18.05 11.21
N ILE A 65 7.37 17.96 9.98
CA ILE A 65 5.99 17.63 9.63
C ILE A 65 6.02 16.36 8.77
N VAL A 66 5.29 15.32 9.20
CA VAL A 66 5.14 14.08 8.43
C VAL A 66 3.74 14.03 7.83
N LEU A 67 3.67 14.12 6.51
CA LEU A 67 2.43 14.05 5.74
C LEU A 67 2.20 12.61 5.30
N HIS A 68 1.22 11.93 5.90
CA HIS A 68 0.82 10.56 5.55
C HIS A 68 -0.13 10.58 4.35
N GLY A 69 0.44 10.76 3.18
CA GLY A 69 -0.27 11.04 1.94
C GLY A 69 -0.84 12.47 1.88
N LEU A 70 -1.16 12.90 0.69
CA LEU A 70 -1.82 14.19 0.41
C LEU A 70 -3.29 13.91 0.05
N TRP A 71 -4.15 13.79 1.08
CA TRP A 71 -5.54 13.32 0.93
C TRP A 71 -6.61 14.37 1.26
N ARG A 72 -6.22 15.52 1.82
CA ARG A 72 -7.18 16.52 2.32
C ARG A 72 -6.83 17.89 1.79
N ASP A 73 -7.73 18.49 1.04
CA ASP A 73 -7.56 19.82 0.43
C ASP A 73 -7.30 20.89 1.50
N LYS A 74 -7.91 20.76 2.69
CA LYS A 74 -7.67 21.69 3.79
C LYS A 74 -6.21 21.73 4.27
N ILE A 75 -5.50 20.60 4.15
CA ILE A 75 -4.05 20.57 4.44
C ILE A 75 -3.27 21.22 3.30
N ASP A 76 -3.72 21.01 2.07
CA ASP A 76 -3.13 21.71 0.92
C ASP A 76 -3.26 23.23 1.08
N ASP A 77 -4.42 23.73 1.49
CA ASP A 77 -4.66 25.17 1.73
C ASP A 77 -3.67 25.71 2.79
N ILE A 78 -3.52 25.02 3.93
CA ILE A 78 -2.57 25.41 4.98
C ILE A 78 -1.13 25.46 4.44
N LEU A 79 -0.72 24.49 3.63
CA LEU A 79 0.65 24.41 3.08
C LEU A 79 0.88 25.48 2.00
N ILE A 80 -0.14 25.89 1.28
CA ILE A 80 -0.08 27.00 0.30
C ILE A 80 -0.04 28.35 1.02
N GLU A 81 -0.84 28.55 2.07
CA GLU A 81 -0.82 29.76 2.90
C GLU A 81 0.50 29.94 3.64
N GLU A 82 1.14 28.86 4.05
CA GLU A 82 2.40 28.87 4.83
C GLU A 82 3.51 28.06 4.10
N PRO A 83 4.07 28.54 3.00
CA PRO A 83 5.00 27.77 2.17
C PRO A 83 6.28 27.35 2.91
N ASN A 84 6.65 28.03 4.00
CA ASN A 84 7.79 27.63 4.83
C ASN A 84 7.60 26.27 5.52
N LEU A 85 6.35 25.80 5.70
CA LEU A 85 6.06 24.47 6.22
C LEU A 85 6.57 23.38 5.28
N LEU A 86 6.55 23.61 3.97
CA LEU A 86 7.06 22.64 2.98
C LEU A 86 8.55 22.33 3.17
N LYS A 87 9.35 23.29 3.66
CA LYS A 87 10.80 23.12 3.89
C LYS A 87 11.14 22.08 4.97
N LYS A 88 10.18 21.77 5.85
CA LYS A 88 10.32 20.78 6.94
C LYS A 88 9.33 19.64 6.83
N SER A 89 8.65 19.51 5.69
CA SER A 89 7.64 18.48 5.42
C SER A 89 8.25 17.25 4.76
N TYR A 90 7.94 16.09 5.32
CA TYR A 90 8.27 14.76 4.84
C TYR A 90 6.96 14.12 4.34
N TRP A 91 6.85 13.94 3.03
CA TRP A 91 5.67 13.37 2.43
C TRP A 91 5.85 11.87 2.19
N ILE A 92 5.14 11.04 2.96
CA ILE A 92 5.02 9.60 2.72
C ILE A 92 4.06 9.40 1.55
N MET A 93 4.60 8.89 0.46
CA MET A 93 3.90 8.74 -0.83
C MET A 93 3.06 7.46 -0.85
N TRP A 94 1.78 7.58 -1.22
CA TRP A 94 0.82 6.48 -1.20
C TRP A 94 0.37 6.00 -2.59
N GLY A 95 0.77 6.64 -3.65
CA GLY A 95 0.34 6.35 -5.01
C GLY A 95 -0.94 7.07 -5.40
N GLY A 96 -2.07 6.80 -4.77
CA GLY A 96 -3.34 7.46 -5.10
C GLY A 96 -3.33 8.98 -4.95
N ASP A 97 -2.42 9.52 -4.16
CA ASP A 97 -2.28 10.95 -3.92
C ASP A 97 -1.46 11.70 -5.00
N PHE A 98 -0.77 10.99 -5.90
CA PHE A 98 0.03 11.64 -6.95
C PHE A 98 -0.11 11.03 -8.35
N TYR A 99 -0.47 9.74 -8.50
CA TYR A 99 -0.74 9.19 -9.83
C TYR A 99 -1.91 9.92 -10.48
N PHE A 100 -1.89 10.04 -11.82
CA PHE A 100 -2.86 10.77 -12.63
C PHE A 100 -2.89 12.28 -12.32
N PRO A 101 -1.83 13.02 -12.75
CA PRO A 101 -1.66 14.46 -12.47
C PRO A 101 -2.82 15.33 -12.93
N GLU A 102 -3.51 14.91 -13.99
CA GLU A 102 -4.70 15.60 -14.54
C GLU A 102 -5.89 15.63 -13.57
N THR A 103 -5.92 14.71 -12.62
CA THR A 103 -6.97 14.64 -11.58
C THR A 103 -6.65 15.44 -10.32
N LYS A 104 -5.44 16.01 -10.20
CA LYS A 104 -4.98 16.71 -9.00
C LYS A 104 -5.20 18.20 -9.10
N SER A 105 -5.58 18.83 -7.98
CA SER A 105 -5.72 20.29 -7.88
C SER A 105 -4.38 21.00 -8.12
N GLU A 106 -4.42 22.27 -8.54
CA GLU A 106 -3.21 23.06 -8.70
C GLU A 106 -2.44 23.23 -7.39
N ASN A 107 -3.13 23.42 -6.26
CA ASN A 107 -2.52 23.46 -4.93
C ASN A 107 -1.70 22.18 -4.66
N ARG A 108 -2.30 21.01 -4.93
CA ARG A 108 -1.64 19.72 -4.77
C ARG A 108 -0.38 19.61 -5.64
N LYS A 109 -0.45 20.04 -6.89
CA LYS A 109 0.71 20.04 -7.81
C LYS A 109 1.83 20.96 -7.31
N ILE A 110 1.48 22.14 -6.79
CA ILE A 110 2.45 23.08 -6.19
C ILE A 110 3.13 22.46 -4.97
N ILE A 111 2.35 21.79 -4.09
CA ILE A 111 2.87 21.13 -2.89
C ILE A 111 3.84 20.00 -3.27
N ILE A 112 3.44 19.11 -4.20
CA ILE A 112 4.29 18.00 -4.67
C ILE A 112 5.61 18.52 -5.25
N ARG A 113 5.55 19.63 -6.01
CA ARG A 113 6.75 20.26 -6.58
C ARG A 113 7.73 20.75 -5.52
N ASN A 114 7.23 21.30 -4.41
CA ASN A 114 8.03 22.11 -3.46
C ASN A 114 8.25 21.44 -2.10
N VAL A 115 7.63 20.29 -1.80
CA VAL A 115 7.86 19.58 -0.54
C VAL A 115 9.31 19.14 -0.43
N ALA A 116 9.93 19.38 0.74
CA ALA A 116 11.38 19.18 0.90
C ALA A 116 11.80 17.70 0.85
N TYR A 117 10.96 16.78 1.35
CA TYR A 117 11.34 15.37 1.45
C TYR A 117 10.26 14.46 0.88
N LEU A 118 10.67 13.60 -0.05
CA LEU A 118 9.84 12.58 -0.70
C LEU A 118 10.16 11.23 -0.06
N VAL A 119 9.24 10.66 0.72
CA VAL A 119 9.46 9.42 1.46
C VAL A 119 8.77 8.28 0.73
N SER A 120 9.55 7.41 0.12
CA SER A 120 9.08 6.20 -0.57
C SER A 120 10.21 5.16 -0.63
N GLY A 121 9.87 3.88 -0.46
CA GLY A 121 10.77 2.76 -0.77
C GLY A 121 10.91 2.51 -2.27
N ASN A 122 9.98 3.02 -3.09
CA ASN A 122 9.94 2.79 -4.54
C ASN A 122 10.54 3.96 -5.32
N ARG A 123 11.73 3.76 -5.90
CA ARG A 123 12.40 4.77 -6.73
C ARG A 123 11.60 5.16 -7.97
N GLY A 124 10.77 4.26 -8.51
CA GLY A 124 9.90 4.55 -9.65
C GLY A 124 8.86 5.62 -9.34
N ASP A 125 8.33 5.66 -8.11
CA ASP A 125 7.40 6.70 -7.67
C ASP A 125 8.10 8.06 -7.57
N ILE A 126 9.35 8.07 -7.10
CA ILE A 126 10.17 9.29 -7.06
C ILE A 126 10.43 9.82 -8.47
N GLN A 127 10.79 8.94 -9.39
CA GLN A 127 10.97 9.31 -10.79
C GLN A 127 9.67 9.87 -11.39
N TYR A 128 8.54 9.21 -11.14
CA TYR A 128 7.23 9.64 -11.61
C TYR A 128 6.89 11.07 -11.17
N VAL A 129 7.05 11.40 -9.88
CA VAL A 129 6.72 12.76 -9.40
C VAL A 129 7.72 13.81 -9.89
N ARG A 130 8.96 13.45 -10.16
CA ARG A 130 9.93 14.35 -10.79
C ARG A 130 9.57 14.66 -12.24
N GLU A 131 9.16 13.66 -13.00
CA GLU A 131 8.78 13.81 -14.41
C GLU A 131 7.46 14.58 -14.58
N HIS A 132 6.44 14.29 -13.76
CA HIS A 132 5.10 14.82 -13.96
C HIS A 132 4.79 16.08 -13.15
N TYR A 133 5.50 16.33 -12.06
CA TYR A 133 5.28 17.49 -11.18
C TYR A 133 6.50 18.40 -11.04
N SER A 134 7.64 18.02 -11.63
CA SER A 134 8.94 18.69 -11.41
C SER A 134 9.32 18.73 -9.92
N ALA A 135 9.02 17.65 -9.17
CA ALA A 135 9.29 17.55 -7.73
C ALA A 135 10.79 17.62 -7.46
N SER A 136 11.20 18.59 -6.63
CA SER A 136 12.63 18.85 -6.31
C SER A 136 13.06 18.24 -4.97
N GLY A 137 12.12 17.70 -4.19
CA GLY A 137 12.37 17.20 -2.85
C GLY A 137 13.43 16.10 -2.77
N ARG A 138 14.17 16.07 -1.65
CA ARG A 138 15.15 15.02 -1.36
C ARG A 138 14.46 13.68 -1.15
N HIS A 139 14.89 12.64 -1.85
CA HIS A 139 14.39 11.29 -1.66
C HIS A 139 14.89 10.69 -0.34
N ILE A 140 13.95 10.19 0.46
CA ILE A 140 14.17 9.36 1.64
C ILE A 140 13.70 7.95 1.29
N ASN A 141 14.65 7.04 1.13
CA ASN A 141 14.33 5.62 0.86
C ASN A 141 13.87 4.96 2.17
N SER A 142 12.58 4.79 2.34
CA SER A 142 11.98 4.21 3.54
C SER A 142 10.67 3.50 3.23
N VAL A 143 10.52 2.31 3.80
CA VAL A 143 9.22 1.65 4.00
C VAL A 143 8.66 2.18 5.32
N CYS A 144 7.36 2.46 5.39
CA CYS A 144 6.81 3.22 6.50
C CYS A 144 5.78 2.46 7.35
N TYR A 145 5.15 1.40 6.83
CA TYR A 145 4.00 0.77 7.49
C TYR A 145 4.22 -0.70 7.80
N LEU A 146 3.71 -1.15 8.94
CA LEU A 146 3.74 -2.56 9.37
C LEU A 146 3.05 -3.51 8.37
N SER A 147 2.12 -3.00 7.57
CA SER A 147 1.52 -3.80 6.49
C SER A 147 2.53 -4.25 5.44
N ASN A 148 3.68 -3.57 5.35
CA ASN A 148 4.77 -3.89 4.44
C ASN A 148 5.90 -4.68 5.12
N VAL A 149 5.60 -5.30 6.25
CA VAL A 149 6.50 -6.23 6.97
C VAL A 149 6.02 -7.65 6.71
N PHE A 150 6.96 -8.52 6.40
CA PHE A 150 6.75 -9.95 6.36
C PHE A 150 7.10 -10.54 7.72
N TYR A 151 6.15 -11.22 8.32
CA TYR A 151 6.36 -11.98 9.54
C TYR A 151 6.56 -13.44 9.13
N ASP A 152 7.76 -13.95 9.38
CA ASP A 152 8.02 -15.39 9.26
C ASP A 152 7.15 -16.11 10.30
N ARG A 153 6.05 -16.65 9.82
CA ARG A 153 5.16 -17.50 10.59
C ARG A 153 5.27 -18.86 9.98
N ASP A 154 5.43 -19.88 10.80
CA ASP A 154 5.43 -21.27 10.38
C ASP A 154 4.42 -21.46 9.23
N ILE A 155 4.94 -21.58 8.03
CA ILE A 155 4.14 -21.87 6.85
C ILE A 155 3.76 -23.33 7.02
N PRO A 156 2.50 -23.67 7.35
CA PRO A 156 2.13 -25.07 7.50
C PRO A 156 2.39 -25.77 6.17
N PRO A 157 2.75 -27.08 6.22
CA PRO A 157 2.93 -27.87 5.01
C PRO A 157 1.64 -27.77 4.16
N GLU A 158 1.81 -27.68 2.84
CA GLU A 158 0.71 -27.59 1.90
C GLU A 158 -0.25 -28.77 2.10
N SER A 159 -1.45 -28.48 2.58
CA SER A 159 -2.54 -29.46 2.53
C SER A 159 -3.06 -29.52 1.10
N PRO A 160 -3.41 -30.69 0.57
CA PRO A 160 -4.05 -30.78 -0.75
C PRO A 160 -5.30 -29.89 -0.79
N HIS A 161 -5.28 -28.85 -1.58
CA HIS A 161 -6.41 -27.92 -1.77
C HIS A 161 -6.63 -27.66 -3.25
N ALA A 162 -7.81 -27.15 -3.58
CA ALA A 162 -8.09 -26.71 -4.93
C ALA A 162 -7.21 -25.50 -5.26
N LEU A 163 -6.61 -25.49 -6.45
CA LEU A 163 -5.80 -24.39 -6.93
C LEU A 163 -6.50 -23.05 -6.69
N THR A 164 -5.83 -22.11 -6.05
CA THR A 164 -6.40 -20.81 -5.71
C THR A 164 -5.56 -19.68 -6.30
N ILE A 165 -6.20 -18.85 -7.10
CA ILE A 165 -5.57 -17.71 -7.78
C ILE A 165 -6.13 -16.42 -7.20
N GLN A 166 -5.28 -15.57 -6.65
CA GLN A 166 -5.68 -14.22 -6.26
C GLN A 166 -5.57 -13.27 -7.46
N VAL A 167 -6.61 -12.44 -7.67
CA VAL A 167 -6.62 -11.38 -8.68
C VAL A 167 -6.81 -10.02 -7.99
N GLY A 168 -5.84 -9.12 -8.19
CA GLY A 168 -5.84 -7.79 -7.61
C GLY A 168 -5.66 -7.76 -6.09
N ASN A 169 -5.89 -6.57 -5.50
CA ASN A 169 -5.76 -6.35 -4.05
C ASN A 169 -6.86 -5.47 -3.44
N SER A 170 -7.70 -4.86 -4.26
CA SER A 170 -8.76 -3.94 -3.84
C SER A 170 -9.79 -3.75 -4.95
N ALA A 171 -10.90 -3.10 -4.66
CA ALA A 171 -11.89 -2.71 -5.65
C ALA A 171 -11.49 -1.49 -6.51
N ASP A 172 -10.23 -1.07 -6.49
CA ASP A 172 -9.75 0.02 -7.34
C ASP A 172 -9.81 -0.40 -8.83
N PRO A 173 -10.42 0.42 -9.71
CA PRO A 173 -10.56 0.09 -11.13
C PRO A 173 -9.22 -0.22 -11.83
N THR A 174 -8.13 0.40 -11.40
CA THR A 174 -6.80 0.19 -11.98
C THR A 174 -6.22 -1.21 -11.74
N ASN A 175 -6.88 -2.08 -10.94
CA ASN A 175 -6.52 -3.50 -10.86
C ASN A 175 -6.84 -4.27 -12.14
N ASN A 176 -7.71 -3.74 -13.03
CA ASN A 176 -8.08 -4.35 -14.30
C ASN A 176 -8.52 -5.82 -14.17
N HIS A 177 -9.39 -6.10 -13.18
CA HIS A 177 -9.80 -7.46 -12.85
C HIS A 177 -10.39 -8.22 -14.03
N VAL A 178 -11.25 -7.55 -14.83
CA VAL A 178 -11.94 -8.19 -15.96
C VAL A 178 -10.97 -8.65 -17.04
N ASP A 179 -9.92 -7.86 -17.31
CA ASP A 179 -8.87 -8.23 -18.28
C ASP A 179 -8.13 -9.49 -17.82
N VAL A 180 -7.88 -9.61 -16.50
CA VAL A 180 -7.29 -10.83 -15.93
C VAL A 180 -8.26 -12.00 -15.98
N PHE A 181 -9.57 -11.79 -15.76
CA PHE A 181 -10.58 -12.85 -15.87
C PHE A 181 -10.65 -13.42 -17.29
N GLN A 182 -10.57 -12.56 -18.30
CA GLN A 182 -10.55 -12.97 -19.71
C GLN A 182 -9.30 -13.83 -20.02
N GLN A 183 -8.15 -13.48 -19.46
CA GLN A 183 -6.92 -14.26 -19.63
C GLN A 183 -6.98 -15.61 -18.89
N LEU A 184 -7.56 -15.65 -17.69
CA LEU A 184 -7.61 -16.84 -16.86
C LEU A 184 -8.66 -17.85 -17.35
N HIS A 185 -9.82 -17.38 -17.82
CA HIS A 185 -10.96 -18.22 -18.15
C HIS A 185 -10.63 -19.43 -19.07
N PRO A 186 -9.85 -19.26 -20.15
CA PRO A 186 -9.50 -20.37 -21.05
C PRO A 186 -8.45 -21.34 -20.52
N ILE A 187 -7.70 -20.98 -19.46
CA ILE A 187 -6.52 -21.77 -19.01
C ILE A 187 -6.71 -22.44 -17.65
N ILE A 188 -7.77 -22.11 -16.90
CA ILE A 188 -8.00 -22.68 -15.55
C ILE A 188 -8.71 -24.02 -15.59
N ALA A 189 -8.30 -24.95 -14.73
CA ALA A 189 -8.96 -26.24 -14.53
C ALA A 189 -10.30 -26.09 -13.77
N GLY A 190 -11.18 -27.10 -13.87
CA GLY A 190 -12.57 -27.06 -13.42
C GLY A 190 -12.83 -26.74 -11.94
N ASN A 191 -11.88 -27.01 -11.04
CA ASN A 191 -12.01 -26.74 -9.60
C ASN A 191 -11.18 -25.54 -9.10
N THR A 192 -10.51 -24.80 -9.99
CA THR A 192 -9.69 -23.64 -9.63
C THR A 192 -10.53 -22.51 -9.03
N LYS A 193 -10.15 -22.02 -7.86
CA LYS A 193 -10.80 -20.91 -7.16
C LYS A 193 -10.15 -19.57 -7.55
N ILE A 194 -10.97 -18.55 -7.77
CA ILE A 194 -10.54 -17.18 -8.06
C ILE A 194 -10.90 -16.27 -6.89
N LEU A 195 -9.90 -15.83 -6.17
CA LEU A 195 -10.01 -14.98 -4.99
C LEU A 195 -9.81 -13.52 -5.39
N CYS A 196 -10.77 -12.66 -5.07
CA CYS A 196 -10.67 -11.22 -5.33
C CYS A 196 -10.87 -10.40 -4.05
N PRO A 197 -9.83 -9.76 -3.51
CA PRO A 197 -9.97 -8.78 -2.44
C PRO A 197 -10.63 -7.50 -2.97
N LEU A 198 -11.85 -7.18 -2.49
CA LEU A 198 -12.67 -6.05 -2.96
C LEU A 198 -13.24 -5.22 -1.79
N SER A 199 -12.64 -5.33 -0.60
CA SER A 199 -13.19 -4.76 0.65
C SER A 199 -12.99 -3.25 0.81
N TYR A 200 -12.37 -2.57 -0.14
CA TYR A 200 -12.12 -1.11 -0.08
C TYR A 200 -11.87 -0.53 -1.47
N CYS A 201 -11.88 0.77 -1.60
CA CYS A 201 -11.79 1.67 -2.74
C CYS A 201 -13.16 1.98 -3.34
N ASP A 202 -13.55 1.42 -4.46
CA ASP A 202 -14.73 1.79 -5.25
C ASP A 202 -15.82 0.70 -5.14
N GLU A 203 -16.93 1.01 -4.48
CA GLU A 203 -18.05 0.06 -4.30
C GLU A 203 -18.74 -0.27 -5.62
N ASN A 204 -18.87 0.66 -6.56
CA ASN A 204 -19.48 0.40 -7.85
C ASN A 204 -18.60 -0.54 -8.68
N ASN A 205 -17.29 -0.32 -8.66
CA ASN A 205 -16.37 -1.24 -9.30
C ASN A 205 -16.37 -2.61 -8.62
N ALA A 206 -16.47 -2.67 -7.28
CA ALA A 206 -16.60 -3.94 -6.57
C ALA A 206 -17.82 -4.74 -7.06
N GLN A 207 -18.99 -4.11 -7.20
CA GLN A 207 -20.22 -4.75 -7.73
C GLN A 207 -20.02 -5.24 -9.16
N THR A 208 -19.37 -4.43 -10.02
CA THR A 208 -19.04 -4.80 -11.40
C THR A 208 -18.14 -6.03 -11.44
N VAL A 209 -17.06 -6.03 -10.64
CA VAL A 209 -16.11 -7.15 -10.56
C VAL A 209 -16.80 -8.41 -10.05
N VAL A 210 -17.69 -8.29 -9.05
CA VAL A 210 -18.47 -9.44 -8.53
C VAL A 210 -19.38 -10.02 -9.61
N SER A 211 -20.10 -9.17 -10.35
CA SER A 211 -20.97 -9.60 -11.44
C SER A 211 -20.19 -10.35 -12.52
N GLN A 212 -19.11 -9.74 -13.00
CA GLN A 212 -18.24 -10.33 -14.02
C GLN A 212 -17.55 -11.61 -13.53
N GLY A 213 -17.01 -11.60 -12.32
CA GLY A 213 -16.35 -12.78 -11.74
C GLY A 213 -17.30 -13.98 -11.62
N LYS A 214 -18.55 -13.75 -11.23
CA LYS A 214 -19.58 -14.79 -11.22
C LYS A 214 -19.93 -15.28 -12.64
N GLN A 215 -19.97 -14.39 -13.62
CA GLN A 215 -20.23 -14.77 -15.01
C GLN A 215 -19.11 -15.67 -15.58
N PHE A 216 -17.82 -15.33 -15.30
CA PHE A 216 -16.68 -16.11 -15.78
C PHE A 216 -16.48 -17.43 -15.04
N PHE A 217 -16.67 -17.43 -13.70
CA PHE A 217 -16.21 -18.53 -12.85
C PHE A 217 -17.30 -19.20 -12.00
N GLY A 218 -18.52 -18.67 -11.99
CA GLY A 218 -19.64 -19.21 -11.20
C GLY A 218 -19.31 -19.26 -9.69
N ASN A 219 -19.54 -20.40 -9.07
CA ASN A 219 -19.29 -20.64 -7.64
C ASN A 219 -17.79 -20.72 -7.27
N ARG A 220 -16.90 -20.75 -8.24
CA ARG A 220 -15.44 -20.73 -8.04
C ARG A 220 -14.90 -19.30 -7.78
N PHE A 221 -15.73 -18.28 -8.05
CA PHE A 221 -15.38 -16.89 -7.75
C PHE A 221 -15.64 -16.56 -6.29
N ILE A 222 -14.60 -16.12 -5.59
CA ILE A 222 -14.62 -15.82 -4.15
C ILE A 222 -14.26 -14.36 -3.92
N PRO A 223 -15.24 -13.44 -3.87
CA PRO A 223 -14.99 -12.04 -3.54
C PRO A 223 -14.82 -11.87 -2.03
N ILE A 224 -13.80 -11.14 -1.60
CA ILE A 224 -13.65 -10.67 -0.21
C ILE A 224 -14.17 -9.24 -0.14
N LEU A 225 -15.43 -9.09 0.30
CA LEU A 225 -16.11 -7.79 0.36
C LEU A 225 -15.99 -7.11 1.73
N GLN A 226 -15.70 -7.87 2.78
CA GLN A 226 -15.58 -7.34 4.13
C GLN A 226 -14.13 -7.11 4.51
N TYR A 227 -13.88 -6.08 5.34
CA TYR A 227 -12.58 -5.86 5.93
C TYR A 227 -12.23 -7.01 6.88
N LEU A 228 -11.05 -7.59 6.70
CA LEU A 228 -10.52 -8.65 7.54
C LEU A 228 -9.35 -8.11 8.37
N SER A 229 -9.15 -8.68 9.56
CA SER A 229 -7.93 -8.45 10.32
C SER A 229 -6.71 -8.91 9.52
N LEU A 230 -5.54 -8.29 9.76
CA LEU A 230 -4.30 -8.71 9.08
C LEU A 230 -4.04 -10.21 9.27
N LYS A 231 -4.26 -10.72 10.49
CA LYS A 231 -4.10 -12.15 10.79
C LYS A 231 -4.98 -13.03 9.90
N SER A 232 -6.28 -12.76 9.86
CA SER A 232 -7.24 -13.54 9.04
C SER A 232 -6.94 -13.43 7.55
N TYR A 233 -6.50 -12.26 7.09
CA TYR A 233 -6.12 -12.07 5.70
C TYR A 233 -4.85 -12.86 5.32
N LEU A 234 -3.84 -12.89 6.18
CA LEU A 234 -2.64 -13.69 5.97
C LEU A 234 -2.93 -15.20 5.95
N GLU A 235 -3.90 -15.67 6.74
CA GLU A 235 -4.38 -17.07 6.69
C GLU A 235 -5.00 -17.41 5.34
N ILE A 236 -5.71 -16.47 4.71
CA ILE A 236 -6.22 -16.65 3.35
C ILE A 236 -5.08 -16.69 2.33
N LEU A 237 -4.11 -15.76 2.43
CA LEU A 237 -2.97 -15.69 1.49
C LEU A 237 -2.13 -16.95 1.49
N ARG A 238 -2.05 -17.69 2.60
CA ARG A 238 -1.33 -18.99 2.67
C ARG A 238 -1.89 -20.03 1.71
N ASN A 239 -3.20 -19.98 1.44
CA ASN A 239 -3.87 -20.91 0.53
C ASN A 239 -3.92 -20.40 -0.92
N VAL A 240 -3.25 -19.29 -1.23
CA VAL A 240 -3.07 -18.78 -2.60
C VAL A 240 -1.86 -19.46 -3.22
N ASP A 241 -2.00 -19.99 -4.43
CA ASP A 241 -0.93 -20.59 -5.21
C ASP A 241 -0.31 -19.60 -6.17
N PHE A 242 -1.17 -18.80 -6.82
CA PHE A 242 -0.80 -17.77 -7.78
C PHE A 242 -1.46 -16.44 -7.43
N ALA A 243 -0.73 -15.34 -7.63
CA ALA A 243 -1.32 -14.02 -7.47
C ALA A 243 -1.01 -13.13 -8.66
N ILE A 244 -2.02 -12.40 -9.15
CA ILE A 244 -1.92 -11.58 -10.37
C ILE A 244 -2.26 -10.14 -10.02
N PHE A 245 -1.28 -9.25 -10.21
CA PHE A 245 -1.40 -7.81 -10.00
C PHE A 245 -1.22 -7.09 -11.34
N HIS A 246 -2.33 -6.79 -12.01
CA HIS A 246 -2.34 -6.22 -13.36
C HIS A 246 -2.48 -4.69 -13.38
N SER A 247 -2.19 -4.03 -12.28
CA SER A 247 -2.19 -2.57 -12.19
C SER A 247 -0.90 -1.96 -12.72
N CYS A 248 -1.01 -0.92 -13.55
CA CYS A 248 0.14 -0.14 -14.01
C CYS A 248 0.68 0.87 -12.99
N ARG A 249 -0.10 1.22 -11.95
CA ARG A 249 0.36 2.05 -10.83
C ARG A 249 0.78 1.21 -9.63
N GLN A 250 1.49 1.82 -8.69
CA GLN A 250 1.87 1.16 -7.44
C GLN A 250 0.63 0.86 -6.58
N GLN A 251 0.34 -0.43 -6.40
CA GLN A 251 -0.64 -0.94 -5.42
C GLN A 251 -0.41 -2.43 -5.17
N GLY A 252 -0.98 -2.95 -4.08
CA GLY A 252 -0.82 -4.37 -3.72
C GLY A 252 0.55 -4.73 -3.14
N PHE A 253 1.40 -3.75 -2.81
CA PHE A 253 2.78 -3.98 -2.33
C PHE A 253 2.83 -4.91 -1.12
N SER A 254 1.99 -4.70 -0.11
CA SER A 254 1.88 -5.57 1.07
C SER A 254 1.50 -7.01 0.70
N ASN A 255 0.58 -7.19 -0.25
CA ASN A 255 0.20 -8.52 -0.73
C ASN A 255 1.39 -9.22 -1.40
N MET A 256 2.11 -8.50 -2.29
CA MET A 256 3.26 -9.04 -3.00
C MET A 256 4.37 -9.47 -2.04
N ILE A 257 4.70 -8.63 -1.02
CA ILE A 257 5.69 -8.98 0.00
C ILE A 257 5.31 -10.27 0.71
N ASN A 258 4.06 -10.39 1.18
CA ASN A 258 3.63 -11.57 1.90
C ASN A 258 3.62 -12.83 1.00
N LEU A 259 3.10 -12.73 -0.21
CA LEU A 259 3.05 -13.87 -1.14
C LEU A 259 4.45 -14.31 -1.59
N LEU A 260 5.36 -13.38 -1.91
CA LEU A 260 6.74 -13.68 -2.25
C LEU A 260 7.51 -14.28 -1.05
N GLY A 261 7.28 -13.76 0.15
CA GLY A 261 7.83 -14.32 1.39
C GLY A 261 7.29 -15.71 1.72
N MET A 262 6.07 -16.03 1.29
CA MET A 262 5.50 -17.38 1.36
C MET A 262 5.95 -18.30 0.21
N GLY A 263 6.82 -17.83 -0.70
CA GLY A 263 7.31 -18.60 -1.85
C GLY A 263 6.30 -18.77 -2.97
N LYS A 264 5.23 -17.97 -3.01
CA LYS A 264 4.18 -18.07 -4.02
C LYS A 264 4.59 -17.44 -5.36
N LYS A 265 4.02 -17.92 -6.46
CA LYS A 265 4.25 -17.37 -7.80
C LYS A 265 3.42 -16.09 -7.97
N VAL A 266 4.08 -14.98 -8.25
CA VAL A 266 3.46 -13.65 -8.37
C VAL A 266 3.66 -13.12 -9.78
N PHE A 267 2.56 -12.66 -10.39
CA PHE A 267 2.54 -11.99 -11.69
C PHE A 267 2.33 -10.49 -11.47
N ILE A 268 3.16 -9.67 -12.10
CA ILE A 268 3.13 -8.21 -11.97
C ILE A 268 3.03 -7.59 -13.36
N ASN A 269 2.31 -6.49 -13.49
CA ASN A 269 2.26 -5.71 -14.73
C ASN A 269 3.63 -5.11 -15.04
N ASP A 270 4.17 -5.40 -16.22
CA ASP A 270 5.52 -4.97 -16.64
C ASP A 270 5.69 -3.45 -16.68
N LYS A 271 4.59 -2.71 -16.82
CA LYS A 271 4.56 -1.24 -16.81
C LYS A 271 4.50 -0.65 -15.39
N SER A 272 4.28 -1.49 -14.37
CA SER A 272 4.23 -1.04 -12.97
C SER A 272 5.61 -0.64 -12.45
N ASN A 273 5.67 0.44 -11.68
CA ASN A 273 6.89 0.80 -10.95
C ASN A 273 7.32 -0.27 -9.93
N LEU A 274 6.41 -1.13 -9.48
CA LEU A 274 6.72 -2.28 -8.62
C LEU A 274 7.55 -3.35 -9.37
N CYS A 275 7.33 -3.51 -10.68
CA CYS A 275 8.17 -4.37 -11.51
C CYS A 275 9.65 -3.93 -11.40
N LYS A 276 9.95 -2.65 -11.64
CA LYS A 276 11.31 -2.09 -11.51
C LYS A 276 11.86 -2.25 -10.09
N TYR A 277 11.03 -2.04 -9.09
CA TYR A 277 11.41 -2.16 -7.69
C TYR A 277 11.84 -3.58 -7.33
N PHE A 278 11.00 -4.59 -7.58
CA PHE A 278 11.31 -5.99 -7.28
C PHE A 278 12.47 -6.53 -8.12
N THR A 279 12.61 -6.10 -9.38
CA THR A 279 13.79 -6.39 -10.20
C THR A 279 15.07 -5.87 -9.54
N SER A 280 15.05 -4.66 -8.99
CA SER A 280 16.22 -4.07 -8.32
C SER A 280 16.64 -4.82 -7.04
N LEU A 281 15.72 -5.54 -6.41
CA LEU A 281 15.98 -6.42 -5.27
C LEU A 281 16.43 -7.83 -5.69
N GLY A 282 16.34 -8.17 -6.97
CA GLY A 282 16.66 -9.50 -7.50
C GLY A 282 15.56 -10.55 -7.24
N VAL A 283 14.33 -10.10 -6.98
CA VAL A 283 13.14 -10.95 -6.82
C VAL A 283 12.74 -11.54 -8.17
N THR A 284 12.40 -12.82 -8.18
CA THR A 284 11.82 -13.52 -9.34
C THR A 284 10.30 -13.35 -9.30
N PHE A 285 9.74 -12.75 -10.33
CA PHE A 285 8.31 -12.62 -10.57
C PHE A 285 8.02 -12.78 -12.07
N PHE A 286 6.76 -12.79 -12.49
CA PHE A 286 6.34 -13.11 -13.85
C PHE A 286 5.47 -11.99 -14.42
N SER A 287 5.42 -11.88 -15.76
CA SER A 287 4.57 -10.90 -16.44
C SER A 287 3.09 -11.25 -16.32
N SER A 288 2.27 -10.29 -15.91
CA SER A 288 0.81 -10.46 -15.88
C SER A 288 0.15 -10.41 -17.27
N TYR A 289 0.92 -10.19 -18.33
CA TYR A 289 0.48 -10.33 -19.73
C TYR A 289 0.68 -11.74 -20.30
N ASN A 290 1.43 -12.59 -19.59
CA ASN A 290 1.67 -13.98 -19.99
C ASN A 290 1.51 -14.89 -18.75
N ILE A 291 0.26 -15.28 -18.47
CA ILE A 291 -0.08 -16.05 -17.27
C ILE A 291 0.10 -17.54 -17.59
N GLU A 292 1.07 -18.15 -16.93
CA GLU A 292 1.34 -19.59 -16.99
C GLU A 292 1.21 -20.18 -15.58
N LEU A 293 0.25 -21.10 -15.42
CA LEU A 293 -0.12 -21.72 -14.14
C LEU A 293 0.73 -22.97 -13.81
N SER A 294 2.02 -22.94 -14.13
CA SER A 294 3.01 -23.89 -13.63
C SER A 294 3.59 -23.40 -12.31
N PRO A 295 3.95 -24.25 -11.35
CA PRO A 295 4.61 -23.86 -10.11
C PRO A 295 5.87 -23.02 -10.36
N ILE A 296 6.20 -22.12 -9.44
CA ILE A 296 7.50 -21.44 -9.45
C ILE A 296 8.61 -22.46 -9.15
N ASP A 297 9.76 -22.27 -9.78
CA ASP A 297 10.95 -23.04 -9.47
C ASP A 297 11.31 -22.93 -7.98
N LYS A 298 11.70 -24.06 -7.36
CA LYS A 298 11.94 -24.13 -5.92
C LYS A 298 13.08 -23.21 -5.47
N ASP A 299 14.16 -23.13 -6.23
CA ASP A 299 15.31 -22.28 -5.88
C ASP A 299 14.95 -20.81 -6.05
N ALA A 300 14.15 -20.47 -7.06
CA ALA A 300 13.60 -19.12 -7.23
C ALA A 300 12.66 -18.72 -6.07
N ALA A 301 11.82 -19.64 -5.59
CA ALA A 301 10.94 -19.41 -4.45
C ALA A 301 11.76 -19.18 -3.16
N LEU A 302 12.74 -20.03 -2.87
CA LEU A 302 13.65 -19.88 -1.71
C LEU A 302 14.45 -18.58 -1.76
N LYS A 303 14.93 -18.20 -2.95
CA LYS A 303 15.61 -16.91 -3.17
C LYS A 303 14.69 -15.75 -2.85
N ASN A 304 13.45 -15.77 -3.33
CA ASN A 304 12.46 -14.74 -3.02
C ASN A 304 12.19 -14.63 -1.52
N GLN A 305 11.97 -15.76 -0.84
CA GLN A 305 11.77 -15.82 0.61
C GLN A 305 12.92 -15.13 1.35
N LYS A 306 14.17 -15.50 1.01
CA LYS A 306 15.35 -14.89 1.61
C LYS A 306 15.40 -13.36 1.39
N ILE A 307 15.17 -12.91 0.16
CA ILE A 307 15.17 -11.47 -0.15
C ILE A 307 14.11 -10.73 0.68
N ILE A 308 12.93 -11.33 0.81
CA ILE A 308 11.84 -10.71 1.59
C ILE A 308 12.20 -10.67 3.09
N LEU A 309 12.72 -11.75 3.66
CA LEU A 309 13.17 -11.80 5.05
C LEU A 309 14.30 -10.81 5.34
N ASP A 310 15.25 -10.65 4.41
CA ASP A 310 16.38 -9.72 4.58
C ASP A 310 15.96 -8.24 4.54
N ASN A 311 14.86 -7.89 3.84
CA ASN A 311 14.51 -6.50 3.56
C ASN A 311 13.22 -6.00 4.24
N PHE A 312 12.29 -6.88 4.61
CA PHE A 312 10.94 -6.49 5.06
C PHE A 312 10.58 -7.03 6.45
N THR A 313 11.52 -6.94 7.39
CA THR A 313 11.29 -7.24 8.81
C THR A 313 10.87 -5.99 9.59
N GLU A 314 10.31 -6.18 10.80
CA GLU A 314 10.00 -5.06 11.70
C GLU A 314 11.27 -4.29 12.08
N ASP A 315 12.40 -4.98 12.29
CA ASP A 315 13.69 -4.34 12.59
C ASP A 315 14.21 -3.50 11.43
N SER A 316 14.08 -3.99 10.19
CA SER A 316 14.42 -3.23 8.98
C SER A 316 13.55 -1.99 8.83
N LEU A 317 12.25 -2.11 9.13
CA LEU A 317 11.31 -1.00 9.14
C LEU A 317 11.70 0.06 10.20
N VAL A 318 11.93 -0.36 11.44
CA VAL A 318 12.33 0.54 12.54
C VAL A 318 13.66 1.23 12.23
N TYR A 319 14.65 0.48 11.74
CA TYR A 319 15.93 1.04 11.31
C TYR A 319 15.78 2.09 10.20
N SER A 320 14.90 1.82 9.23
CA SER A 320 14.60 2.77 8.15
C SER A 320 13.93 4.04 8.67
N LEU A 321 12.99 3.92 9.60
CA LEU A 321 12.29 5.06 10.22
C LEU A 321 13.24 5.91 11.07
N ARG A 322 14.15 5.32 11.85
CA ARG A 322 15.12 6.05 12.69
C ARG A 322 15.96 7.05 11.92
N LYS A 323 16.29 6.76 10.67
CA LYS A 323 17.11 7.63 9.82
C LYS A 323 16.49 9.01 9.53
N TRP A 324 15.18 9.16 9.72
CA TRP A 324 14.51 10.39 9.34
C TRP A 324 13.37 10.80 10.29
N VAL A 325 12.85 9.92 11.15
CA VAL A 325 11.82 10.26 12.14
C VAL A 325 12.47 10.94 13.36
N GLU A 326 13.59 10.44 13.85
CA GLU A 326 14.40 11.09 14.87
C GLU A 326 15.14 12.30 14.28
#